data_9820f4324c38319ecb8bd5102f19c548
#
_entry.id   9820f4324c38319ecb8bd5102f19c548
#
_cell.length_a   1.000
_cell.length_b   1.000
_cell.length_c   1.000
_cell.angle_alpha   90.00
_cell.angle_beta   90.00
_cell.angle_gamma   90.00
#
_symmetry.space_group_name_H-M   'P 1'
#
loop_
_entity.id
_entity.type
_entity.pdbx_description
1 polymer ?
#
loop_
_entity_poly.entity_id
_entity_poly.type
_entity_poly.pdbx_seq_one_letter_code
_entity_poly.pdbx_strand_id
1 'polypeptide(L)'
;MRLTTILTLLVFLNCCGTKTKPELISHERLISFSDNFIMEIDSLLKLDSSFQQGVYSDNFFDRTDTIRFSNNEIYVSYLGLVNGCADYAGDIKFRGDTIILDLVNKGDYVCTSQTCDRIKFRIKNERNKKYVVKKW
;
A
#
# COMPACT_ATOMS: atom_id res chain seq x y z
N MET A 1 -9.92 -24.23 -56.67
CA MET A 1 -10.60 -24.36 -55.36
C MET A 1 -9.56 -24.59 -54.24
N ARG A 2 -8.63 -23.65 -53.95
CA ARG A 2 -7.61 -23.81 -52.89
C ARG A 2 -7.13 -22.49 -52.30
N LEU A 3 -7.86 -21.38 -52.49
CA LEU A 3 -7.46 -20.04 -52.02
C LEU A 3 -8.30 -19.52 -50.84
N THR A 4 -9.36 -20.18 -50.45
CA THR A 4 -10.30 -19.70 -49.41
C THR A 4 -10.01 -20.21 -48.02
N THR A 5 -9.12 -21.20 -47.87
CA THR A 5 -8.81 -21.84 -46.55
C THR A 5 -7.70 -21.15 -45.79
N ILE A 6 -6.90 -20.27 -46.40
CA ILE A 6 -5.76 -19.60 -45.75
C ILE A 6 -6.21 -18.28 -45.08
N LEU A 7 -7.31 -17.67 -45.48
CA LEU A 7 -7.76 -16.40 -44.93
C LEU A 7 -8.46 -16.53 -43.58
N THR A 8 -8.94 -17.72 -43.21
CA THR A 8 -9.66 -17.94 -41.93
C THR A 8 -8.74 -18.21 -40.75
N LEU A 9 -7.45 -18.49 -40.96
CA LEU A 9 -6.50 -18.79 -39.88
C LEU A 9 -5.82 -17.56 -39.29
N LEU A 10 -5.92 -16.40 -39.96
CA LEU A 10 -5.25 -15.16 -39.54
C LEU A 10 -6.08 -14.28 -38.60
N VAL A 11 -7.33 -14.63 -38.34
CA VAL A 11 -8.24 -13.80 -37.51
C VAL A 11 -8.17 -14.18 -36.01
N PHE A 12 -7.57 -15.32 -35.65
CA PHE A 12 -7.55 -15.75 -34.22
C PHE A 12 -6.33 -15.32 -33.40
N LEU A 13 -5.42 -14.55 -33.97
CA LEU A 13 -4.16 -14.16 -33.27
C LEU A 13 -4.20 -12.79 -32.59
N ASN A 14 -5.32 -12.06 -32.60
CA ASN A 14 -5.41 -10.73 -32.02
C ASN A 14 -6.21 -10.63 -30.70
N CYS A 15 -6.38 -11.73 -29.94
CA CYS A 15 -7.13 -11.70 -28.68
C CYS A 15 -6.25 -11.84 -27.43
N CYS A 16 -4.97 -11.47 -27.48
CA CYS A 16 -4.21 -11.15 -26.26
C CYS A 16 -4.27 -9.63 -26.03
N GLY A 17 -5.44 -9.14 -25.68
CA GLY A 17 -5.56 -7.82 -25.06
C GLY A 17 -4.79 -7.86 -23.74
N THR A 18 -3.60 -7.29 -23.70
CA THR A 18 -2.93 -6.93 -22.45
C THR A 18 -3.89 -6.01 -21.71
N LYS A 19 -4.56 -6.54 -20.69
CA LYS A 19 -5.29 -5.71 -19.73
C LYS A 19 -4.25 -4.84 -19.05
N THR A 20 -4.02 -3.65 -19.58
CA THR A 20 -3.27 -2.62 -18.85
C THR A 20 -4.01 -2.39 -17.56
N LYS A 21 -3.38 -2.74 -16.45
CA LYS A 21 -3.90 -2.45 -15.11
C LYS A 21 -4.12 -0.94 -15.03
N PRO A 22 -5.28 -0.47 -14.57
CA PRO A 22 -5.50 0.97 -14.46
C PRO A 22 -4.39 1.57 -13.59
N GLU A 23 -3.75 2.62 -14.09
CA GLU A 23 -2.76 3.37 -13.33
C GLU A 23 -3.42 3.88 -12.05
N LEU A 24 -2.81 3.61 -10.90
CA LEU A 24 -3.32 4.08 -9.63
C LEU A 24 -3.14 5.60 -9.57
N ILE A 25 -4.23 6.33 -9.72
CA ILE A 25 -4.24 7.78 -9.51
C ILE A 25 -4.39 8.01 -8.02
N SER A 26 -3.28 8.28 -7.33
CA SER A 26 -3.30 8.65 -5.92
C SER A 26 -3.97 10.01 -5.71
N HIS A 27 -4.53 10.22 -4.54
CA HIS A 27 -5.21 11.47 -4.18
C HIS A 27 -4.26 12.68 -4.33
N GLU A 28 -4.74 13.77 -4.95
CA GLU A 28 -3.97 15.00 -5.26
C GLU A 28 -3.24 15.64 -4.07
N ARG A 29 -3.72 15.40 -2.85
CA ARG A 29 -3.10 15.87 -1.61
C ARG A 29 -2.04 14.94 -1.05
N LEU A 30 -1.82 13.77 -1.63
CA LEU A 30 -0.72 12.89 -1.26
C LEU A 30 0.57 13.43 -1.89
N ILE A 31 1.46 13.96 -1.06
CA ILE A 31 2.76 14.50 -1.50
C ILE A 31 3.74 13.36 -1.80
N SER A 32 3.81 12.40 -0.87
CA SER A 32 4.67 11.22 -1.05
C SER A 32 4.21 10.07 -0.17
N PHE A 33 4.53 8.89 -0.64
CA PHE A 33 4.40 7.62 0.06
C PHE A 33 5.74 6.89 0.00
N SER A 34 6.08 6.17 1.06
CA SER A 34 7.16 5.20 1.03
C SER A 34 6.86 4.03 1.95
N ASP A 35 7.26 2.88 1.49
CA ASP A 35 7.21 1.61 2.17
C ASP A 35 8.65 1.08 2.24
N ASN A 36 9.17 0.92 3.47
CA ASN A 36 10.56 0.55 3.68
C ASN A 36 10.62 -0.70 4.54
N PHE A 37 11.11 -1.77 3.95
CA PHE A 37 11.36 -3.03 4.62
C PHE A 37 12.22 -2.83 5.86
N ILE A 38 11.83 -3.42 6.97
CA ILE A 38 12.61 -3.48 8.22
C ILE A 38 13.11 -4.91 8.44
N MET A 39 12.19 -5.88 8.50
CA MET A 39 12.53 -7.28 8.71
C MET A 39 11.38 -8.23 8.38
N GLU A 40 11.72 -9.49 8.16
CA GLU A 40 10.75 -10.58 8.09
C GLU A 40 10.06 -10.79 9.43
N ILE A 41 8.77 -11.13 9.40
CA ILE A 41 7.99 -11.38 10.62
C ILE A 41 8.58 -12.51 11.47
N ASP A 42 9.09 -13.57 10.84
CA ASP A 42 9.72 -14.70 11.55
C ASP A 42 10.97 -14.28 12.32
N SER A 43 11.71 -13.29 11.82
CA SER A 43 12.86 -12.71 12.50
C SER A 43 12.43 -11.85 13.68
N LEU A 44 11.37 -11.07 13.52
CA LEU A 44 10.77 -10.25 14.57
C LEU A 44 10.30 -11.13 15.74
N LEU A 45 9.64 -12.26 15.44
CA LEU A 45 9.12 -13.19 16.44
C LEU A 45 10.23 -13.91 17.24
N LYS A 46 11.45 -14.00 16.68
CA LYS A 46 12.62 -14.61 17.36
C LYS A 46 13.34 -13.64 18.30
N LEU A 47 13.15 -12.33 18.17
CA LEU A 47 13.89 -11.33 18.95
C LEU A 47 13.47 -11.33 20.43
N ASP A 48 12.18 -11.54 20.73
CA ASP A 48 11.67 -11.53 22.10
C ASP A 48 10.33 -12.29 22.16
N SER A 49 10.17 -13.15 23.18
CA SER A 49 8.90 -13.88 23.39
C SER A 49 7.73 -12.96 23.75
N SER A 50 8.00 -11.80 24.35
CA SER A 50 6.97 -10.77 24.59
C SER A 50 6.45 -10.14 23.29
N PHE A 51 7.27 -10.12 22.24
CA PHE A 51 6.87 -9.71 20.90
C PHE A 51 5.84 -10.65 20.29
N GLN A 52 5.92 -11.96 20.56
CA GLN A 52 4.96 -12.94 20.02
C GLN A 52 3.53 -12.64 20.45
N GLN A 53 3.33 -12.19 21.69
CA GLN A 53 2.00 -11.80 22.19
C GLN A 53 1.58 -10.41 21.67
N GLY A 54 2.53 -9.51 21.44
CA GLY A 54 2.31 -8.13 21.02
C GLY A 54 2.04 -7.98 19.52
N VAL A 55 2.76 -8.74 18.67
CA VAL A 55 2.69 -8.60 17.20
C VAL A 55 1.29 -8.89 16.65
N TYR A 56 0.58 -9.83 17.27
CA TYR A 56 -0.80 -10.18 16.90
C TYR A 56 -1.86 -9.41 17.68
N SER A 57 -1.46 -8.49 18.57
CA SER A 57 -2.40 -7.58 19.23
C SER A 57 -2.59 -6.33 18.39
N ASP A 58 -3.84 -5.89 18.23
CA ASP A 58 -4.21 -4.71 17.47
C ASP A 58 -3.49 -3.43 17.90
N ASN A 59 -2.88 -3.43 19.09
CA ASN A 59 -2.24 -2.26 19.69
C ASN A 59 -0.71 -2.20 19.54
N PHE A 60 -0.05 -3.26 19.09
CA PHE A 60 1.41 -3.27 19.01
C PHE A 60 1.93 -2.21 18.03
N PHE A 61 1.34 -2.15 16.86
CA PHE A 61 1.74 -1.21 15.81
C PHE A 61 1.25 0.22 16.06
N ASP A 62 0.23 0.41 16.87
CA ASP A 62 -0.27 1.75 17.24
C ASP A 62 0.73 2.53 18.10
N ARG A 63 1.55 1.85 18.91
CA ARG A 63 2.55 2.49 19.77
C ARG A 63 3.73 3.09 19.01
N THR A 64 3.92 2.73 17.76
CA THR A 64 5.02 3.21 16.93
C THR A 64 4.60 4.32 15.97
N ASP A 65 3.37 4.77 16.06
CA ASP A 65 2.83 5.77 15.17
C ASP A 65 3.37 7.16 15.52
N THR A 66 3.75 7.86 14.48
CA THR A 66 4.14 9.27 14.56
C THR A 66 3.23 10.07 13.64
N ILE A 67 2.45 10.99 14.20
CA ILE A 67 1.65 11.94 13.44
C ILE A 67 2.13 13.33 13.80
N ARG A 68 2.67 14.06 12.82
CA ARG A 68 3.15 15.44 13.00
C ARG A 68 2.38 16.37 12.06
N PHE A 69 1.84 17.42 12.64
CA PHE A 69 1.24 18.51 11.90
C PHE A 69 2.26 19.65 11.84
N SER A 70 2.71 19.98 10.67
CA SER A 70 3.58 21.12 10.39
C SER A 70 2.88 22.10 9.46
N ASN A 71 3.51 23.24 9.17
CA ASN A 71 2.96 24.21 8.23
C ASN A 71 2.68 23.55 6.88
N ASN A 72 1.41 23.52 6.50
CA ASN A 72 0.90 23.00 5.23
C ASN A 72 1.08 21.49 5.00
N GLU A 73 1.52 20.72 5.99
CA GLU A 73 1.77 19.29 5.82
C GLU A 73 1.38 18.47 7.06
N ILE A 74 0.95 17.24 6.82
CA ILE A 74 0.81 16.20 7.82
C ILE A 74 1.79 15.09 7.44
N TYR A 75 2.70 14.78 8.37
CA TYR A 75 3.58 13.63 8.28
C TYR A 75 3.06 12.51 9.15
N VAL A 76 2.95 11.32 8.57
CA VAL A 76 2.56 10.09 9.28
C VAL A 76 3.60 9.02 9.04
N SER A 77 4.03 8.35 10.10
CA SER A 77 4.92 7.19 10.02
C SER A 77 4.49 6.14 11.03
N TYR A 78 4.35 4.90 10.58
CA TYR A 78 4.00 3.77 11.43
C TYR A 78 4.68 2.47 10.95
N LEU A 79 4.70 1.47 11.81
CA LEU A 79 5.05 0.11 11.44
C LEU A 79 3.80 -0.61 10.96
N GLY A 80 3.89 -1.32 9.86
CA GLY A 80 2.81 -2.13 9.31
C GLY A 80 3.27 -3.56 9.06
N LEU A 81 2.38 -4.52 9.29
CA LEU A 81 2.55 -5.86 8.73
C LEU A 81 1.97 -5.87 7.33
N VAL A 82 2.81 -6.21 6.37
CA VAL A 82 2.43 -6.22 4.96
C VAL A 82 2.83 -7.55 4.32
N ASN A 83 2.29 -7.84 3.16
CA ASN A 83 2.71 -9.01 2.39
C ASN A 83 4.07 -8.76 1.77
N GLY A 84 5.06 -9.60 2.06
CA GLY A 84 6.45 -9.43 1.64
C GLY A 84 6.70 -9.52 0.13
N CYS A 85 5.72 -10.00 -0.63
CA CYS A 85 5.79 -10.12 -2.09
C CYS A 85 4.98 -9.05 -2.82
N ALA A 86 4.20 -8.24 -2.11
CA ALA A 86 3.37 -7.21 -2.71
C ALA A 86 4.16 -5.93 -2.99
N ASP A 87 3.80 -5.23 -4.07
CA ASP A 87 4.28 -3.88 -4.38
C ASP A 87 3.18 -2.89 -4.02
N TYR A 88 3.40 -2.12 -2.97
CA TYR A 88 2.40 -1.19 -2.45
C TYR A 88 2.52 0.21 -3.02
N ALA A 89 1.37 0.83 -3.23
CA ALA A 89 1.23 2.28 -3.34
C ALA A 89 0.41 2.79 -2.17
N GLY A 90 0.72 4.00 -1.72
CA GLY A 90 -0.11 4.70 -0.77
C GLY A 90 -1.24 5.46 -1.45
N ASP A 91 -2.39 5.47 -0.83
CA ASP A 91 -3.49 6.37 -1.16
C ASP A 91 -4.11 6.94 0.11
N ILE A 92 -4.87 8.01 -0.02
CA ILE A 92 -5.55 8.65 1.11
C ILE A 92 -6.99 8.99 0.74
N LYS A 93 -7.88 8.86 1.72
CA LYS A 93 -9.29 9.24 1.57
C LYS A 93 -9.68 10.20 2.68
N PHE A 94 -10.41 11.26 2.33
CA PHE A 94 -10.95 12.20 3.29
C PHE A 94 -12.42 11.90 3.57
N ARG A 95 -12.77 11.74 4.87
CA ARG A 95 -14.15 11.62 5.34
C ARG A 95 -14.38 12.64 6.45
N GLY A 96 -14.89 13.82 6.11
CA GLY A 96 -15.04 14.94 7.05
C GLY A 96 -13.68 15.35 7.63
N ASP A 97 -13.52 15.17 8.94
CA ASP A 97 -12.29 15.50 9.67
C ASP A 97 -11.35 14.30 9.83
N THR A 98 -11.61 13.22 9.11
CA THR A 98 -10.79 12.01 9.16
C THR A 98 -10.05 11.80 7.85
N ILE A 99 -8.76 11.50 7.95
CA ILE A 99 -7.92 10.99 6.85
C ILE A 99 -7.78 9.49 7.05
N ILE A 100 -8.15 8.72 6.05
CA ILE A 100 -7.93 7.27 6.00
C ILE A 100 -6.71 7.03 5.12
N LEU A 101 -5.70 6.39 5.67
CA LEU A 101 -4.51 5.94 4.95
C LEU A 101 -4.80 4.57 4.35
N ASP A 102 -4.48 4.37 3.10
CA ASP A 102 -4.74 3.13 2.37
C ASP A 102 -3.46 2.60 1.73
N LEU A 103 -3.28 1.28 1.75
CA LEU A 103 -2.20 0.58 1.06
C LEU A 103 -2.80 -0.22 -0.08
N VAL A 104 -2.49 0.16 -1.29
CA VAL A 104 -3.01 -0.49 -2.49
C VAL A 104 -1.91 -1.35 -3.11
N ASN A 105 -2.13 -2.65 -3.20
CA ASN A 105 -1.21 -3.53 -3.91
C ASN A 105 -1.29 -3.24 -5.42
N LYS A 106 -0.19 -2.77 -6.01
CA LYS A 106 -0.07 -2.50 -7.45
C LYS A 106 0.16 -3.79 -8.25
N GLY A 107 0.76 -4.81 -7.62
CA GLY A 107 1.05 -6.09 -8.23
C GLY A 107 -0.13 -7.06 -8.18
N ASP A 108 -0.05 -8.11 -8.98
CA ASP A 108 -0.97 -9.26 -8.90
C ASP A 108 -0.39 -10.37 -8.02
N TYR A 109 0.81 -10.14 -7.49
CA TYR A 109 1.55 -11.14 -6.74
C TYR A 109 1.39 -10.92 -5.24
N VAL A 110 1.04 -11.98 -4.55
CA VAL A 110 1.04 -12.08 -3.09
C VAL A 110 1.58 -13.46 -2.71
N CYS A 111 2.22 -13.55 -1.57
CA CYS A 111 2.77 -14.79 -1.04
C CYS A 111 2.35 -14.97 0.43
N THR A 112 2.78 -16.05 1.04
CA THR A 112 2.52 -16.31 2.46
C THR A 112 3.47 -15.58 3.40
N SER A 113 4.56 -14.98 2.86
CA SER A 113 5.51 -14.21 3.65
C SER A 113 4.92 -12.89 4.10
N GLN A 114 5.19 -12.53 5.35
CA GLN A 114 4.85 -11.23 5.91
C GLN A 114 6.11 -10.51 6.36
N THR A 115 6.14 -9.21 6.18
CA THR A 115 7.21 -8.32 6.60
C THR A 115 6.69 -7.24 7.53
N CYS A 116 7.58 -6.75 8.38
CA CYS A 116 7.36 -5.53 9.14
C CYS A 116 8.04 -4.38 8.41
N ASP A 117 7.25 -3.44 7.94
CA ASP A 117 7.73 -2.32 7.12
C ASP A 117 7.46 -0.98 7.79
N ARG A 118 8.33 0.00 7.54
CA ARG A 118 8.13 1.38 7.96
C ARG A 118 7.40 2.12 6.85
N ILE A 119 6.12 2.38 7.09
CA ILE A 119 5.23 3.07 6.18
C ILE A 119 5.20 4.55 6.51
N LYS A 120 5.30 5.41 5.49
CA LYS A 120 5.32 6.86 5.64
C LYS A 120 4.43 7.52 4.62
N PHE A 121 3.68 8.51 5.08
CA PHE A 121 2.86 9.38 4.26
C PHE A 121 3.23 10.84 4.52
N ARG A 122 3.29 11.63 3.45
CA ARG A 122 3.31 13.09 3.52
C ARG A 122 2.09 13.62 2.80
N ILE A 123 1.28 14.42 3.49
CA ILE A 123 -0.05 14.82 3.04
C ILE A 123 -0.14 16.35 3.10
N LYS A 124 -0.58 16.95 2.02
CA LYS A 124 -0.79 18.39 1.91
C LYS A 124 -1.93 18.85 2.84
N ASN A 125 -1.66 19.89 3.64
CA ASN A 125 -2.59 20.45 4.63
C ASN A 125 -2.59 21.98 4.62
N GLU A 126 -2.93 22.57 3.48
CA GLU A 126 -2.86 24.03 3.23
C GLU A 126 -3.60 24.89 4.27
N ARG A 127 -4.60 24.32 4.93
CA ARG A 127 -5.41 25.03 5.93
C ARG A 127 -4.95 24.77 7.36
N ASN A 128 -3.85 24.07 7.56
CA ASN A 128 -3.36 23.65 8.90
C ASN A 128 -4.43 23.02 9.78
N LYS A 129 -5.37 22.32 9.15
CA LYS A 129 -6.49 21.68 9.85
C LYS A 129 -6.01 20.49 10.66
N LYS A 130 -6.56 20.29 11.83
CA LYS A 130 -6.37 19.08 12.63
C LYS A 130 -7.30 17.98 12.09
N TYR A 131 -6.71 16.85 11.75
CA TYR A 131 -7.43 15.67 11.29
C TYR A 131 -7.22 14.52 12.25
N VAL A 132 -8.22 13.66 12.35
CA VAL A 132 -8.05 12.30 12.87
C VAL A 132 -7.44 11.46 11.75
N VAL A 133 -6.33 10.79 12.02
CA VAL A 133 -5.69 9.90 11.04
C VAL A 133 -6.00 8.46 11.42
N LYS A 134 -6.50 7.70 10.47
CA LYS A 134 -6.81 6.27 10.63
C LYS A 134 -6.06 5.47 9.58
N LYS A 135 -5.54 4.34 9.99
CA LYS A 135 -5.02 3.29 9.11
C LYS A 135 -6.21 2.42 8.68
N TRP A 136 -6.17 1.95 7.44
CA TRP A 136 -7.11 0.94 6.95
C TRP A 136 -6.66 -0.43 7.39
#